data_946a13b7699e5acb9c0bcf022cf1d42c
#
_entry.id   946a13b7699e5acb9c0bcf022cf1d42c
#
_cell.length_a   1.000
_cell.length_b   1.000
_cell.length_c   1.000
_cell.angle_alpha   90.00
_cell.angle_beta   90.00
_cell.angle_gamma   90.00
#
_symmetry.space_group_name_H-M   'P 1'
#
loop_
_entity.id
_entity.type
_entity.pdbx_description
1 polymer ?
#
loop_
_entity_poly.entity_id
_entity_poly.type
_entity_poly.pdbx_seq_one_letter_code
_entity_poly.pdbx_strand_id
1 'polypeptide(L)'
;MQISHIIKKYDEKTVVNDVSFSLPKGKVTSLIGPNGAGKSTVMSIISRLIAADNGSVVIENKDINKWNSKELSKHLAILTQTNNIQMKLTVEELVAFGRFPHSGGRLNSKDKEMIDKAIDYMELETFRERFIDELSGGQRQRAYIAMVIAQDTEYVLLDEPTNNLDIYHASNLMKIVRRLCDELGKTVILVLHEINYAAFYSDYICAFKDGKIASFGTVEEVITKENLSSIYNVEFEIMQIKGKPLSIYY
;
A
#
# COMPACT_ATOMS: atom_id res chain seq x y z
N MET A 1 11.39 0.13 -8.48
CA MET A 1 11.93 -0.45 -7.23
C MET A 1 12.23 -1.91 -7.45
N GLN A 2 13.38 -2.39 -6.96
CA GLN A 2 13.79 -3.80 -7.09
C GLN A 2 13.99 -4.43 -5.72
N ILE A 3 13.42 -5.56 -5.51
CA ILE A 3 13.50 -6.38 -4.30
C ILE A 3 14.27 -7.65 -4.66
N SER A 4 15.33 -8.01 -3.92
CA SER A 4 16.22 -9.11 -4.27
C SER A 4 16.60 -9.93 -3.04
N HIS A 5 16.27 -11.23 -3.10
CA HIS A 5 16.67 -12.26 -2.14
C HIS A 5 16.36 -11.93 -0.68
N ILE A 6 15.20 -11.29 -0.42
CA ILE A 6 14.81 -10.91 0.94
C ILE A 6 14.53 -12.14 1.78
N ILE A 7 15.20 -12.20 2.93
CA ILE A 7 14.97 -13.20 3.98
C ILE A 7 14.68 -12.46 5.29
N LYS A 8 13.66 -12.94 6.03
CA LYS A 8 13.36 -12.46 7.39
C LYS A 8 12.99 -13.61 8.29
N LYS A 9 13.66 -13.68 9.43
CA LYS A 9 13.40 -14.63 10.50
C LYS A 9 12.97 -13.91 11.77
N TYR A 10 12.13 -14.55 12.53
CA TYR A 10 11.83 -14.19 13.91
C TYR A 10 12.09 -15.44 14.74
N ASP A 11 13.08 -15.39 15.60
CA ASP A 11 13.63 -16.53 16.32
C ASP A 11 13.96 -17.69 15.34
N GLU A 12 13.40 -18.87 15.55
CA GLU A 12 13.59 -20.05 14.69
C GLU A 12 12.71 -20.06 13.43
N LYS A 13 11.73 -19.13 13.33
CA LYS A 13 10.73 -19.13 12.24
C LYS A 13 11.16 -18.22 11.10
N THR A 14 11.37 -18.77 9.90
CA THR A 14 11.52 -17.99 8.67
C THR A 14 10.14 -17.53 8.18
N VAL A 15 9.88 -16.22 8.21
CA VAL A 15 8.61 -15.61 7.81
C VAL A 15 8.65 -15.14 6.36
N VAL A 16 9.83 -14.68 5.88
CA VAL A 16 10.07 -14.36 4.47
C VAL A 16 11.29 -15.15 4.04
N ASN A 17 11.19 -15.87 2.93
CA ASN A 17 12.19 -16.84 2.50
C ASN A 17 12.50 -16.66 1.01
N ASP A 18 13.60 -15.97 0.72
CA ASP A 18 14.14 -15.73 -0.63
C ASP A 18 13.14 -15.05 -1.59
N VAL A 19 12.58 -13.92 -1.16
CA VAL A 19 11.62 -13.15 -1.94
C VAL A 19 12.32 -12.17 -2.87
N SER A 20 12.03 -12.29 -4.19
CA SER A 20 12.59 -11.41 -5.23
C SER A 20 11.52 -11.03 -6.25
N PHE A 21 11.33 -9.74 -6.50
CA PHE A 21 10.45 -9.20 -7.54
C PHE A 21 10.77 -7.75 -7.85
N SER A 22 10.28 -7.26 -8.99
CA SER A 22 10.43 -5.86 -9.39
C SER A 22 9.08 -5.17 -9.49
N LEU A 23 8.99 -3.95 -8.98
CA LEU A 23 7.78 -3.13 -9.06
C LEU A 23 7.85 -2.22 -10.28
N PRO A 24 6.96 -2.39 -11.26
CA PRO A 24 6.88 -1.50 -12.42
C PRO A 24 6.46 -0.08 -11.99
N LYS A 25 7.16 0.94 -12.51
CA LYS A 25 6.84 2.35 -12.23
C LYS A 25 5.48 2.74 -12.80
N GLY A 26 4.76 3.59 -12.06
CA GLY A 26 3.45 4.09 -12.47
C GLY A 26 2.40 3.00 -12.59
N LYS A 27 2.52 1.92 -11.81
CA LYS A 27 1.60 0.78 -11.77
C LYS A 27 1.14 0.48 -10.36
N VAL A 28 -0.03 -0.15 -10.27
CA VAL A 28 -0.55 -0.69 -9.01
C VAL A 28 -0.16 -2.16 -8.92
N THR A 29 0.58 -2.53 -7.87
CA THR A 29 0.93 -3.92 -7.55
C THR A 29 0.29 -4.32 -6.24
N SER A 30 -0.51 -5.38 -6.24
CA SER A 30 -1.10 -5.94 -5.01
C SER A 30 -0.35 -7.17 -4.53
N LEU A 31 -0.09 -7.21 -3.23
CA LEU A 31 0.43 -8.38 -2.52
C LEU A 31 -0.78 -9.13 -1.95
N ILE A 32 -1.01 -10.37 -2.39
CA ILE A 32 -2.10 -11.23 -1.94
C ILE A 32 -1.56 -12.53 -1.34
N GLY A 33 -2.40 -13.29 -0.64
CA GLY A 33 -2.06 -14.59 -0.05
C GLY A 33 -2.66 -14.76 1.34
N PRO A 34 -2.59 -15.96 1.91
CA PRO A 34 -3.13 -16.26 3.24
C PRO A 34 -2.55 -15.39 4.36
N ASN A 35 -3.23 -15.35 5.50
CA ASN A 35 -2.69 -14.72 6.70
C ASN A 35 -1.39 -15.42 7.13
N GLY A 36 -0.41 -14.63 7.55
CA GLY A 36 0.91 -15.15 7.90
C GLY A 36 1.83 -15.53 6.73
N ALA A 37 1.42 -15.32 5.46
CA ALA A 37 2.25 -15.61 4.29
C ALA A 37 3.44 -14.65 4.09
N GLY A 38 3.63 -13.63 4.95
CA GLY A 38 4.78 -12.73 4.91
C GLY A 38 4.54 -11.38 4.21
N LYS A 39 3.33 -11.07 3.72
CA LYS A 39 3.00 -9.86 2.96
C LYS A 39 3.37 -8.56 3.69
N SER A 40 2.81 -8.34 4.90
CA SER A 40 3.08 -7.13 5.70
C SER A 40 4.52 -7.07 6.18
N THR A 41 5.19 -8.22 6.39
CA THR A 41 6.62 -8.29 6.69
C THR A 41 7.45 -7.77 5.52
N VAL A 42 7.16 -8.21 4.29
CA VAL A 42 7.82 -7.70 3.07
C VAL A 42 7.53 -6.22 2.89
N MET A 43 6.28 -5.77 3.09
CA MET A 43 5.90 -4.35 3.05
C MET A 43 6.73 -3.53 4.05
N SER A 44 6.87 -4.01 5.29
CA SER A 44 7.66 -3.36 6.34
C SER A 44 9.16 -3.30 6.00
N ILE A 45 9.69 -4.30 5.31
CA ILE A 45 11.09 -4.31 4.84
C ILE A 45 11.26 -3.30 3.70
N ILE A 46 10.36 -3.29 2.71
CA ILE A 46 10.40 -2.36 1.57
C ILE A 46 10.32 -0.91 2.06
N SER A 47 9.56 -0.64 3.12
CA SER A 47 9.44 0.69 3.72
C SER A 47 10.56 1.02 4.72
N ARG A 48 11.48 0.09 4.98
CA ARG A 48 12.54 0.21 5.99
C ARG A 48 12.02 0.44 7.42
N LEU A 49 10.81 -0.04 7.73
CA LEU A 49 10.32 -0.08 9.11
C LEU A 49 11.00 -1.20 9.91
N ILE A 50 11.35 -2.30 9.25
CA ILE A 50 12.17 -3.37 9.80
C ILE A 50 13.32 -3.71 8.84
N ALA A 51 14.43 -4.22 9.39
CA ALA A 51 15.54 -4.70 8.59
C ALA A 51 15.30 -6.13 8.10
N ALA A 52 15.69 -6.43 6.86
CA ALA A 52 15.83 -7.80 6.38
C ALA A 52 17.08 -8.45 7.02
N ASP A 53 17.07 -9.77 7.17
CA ASP A 53 18.25 -10.52 7.64
C ASP A 53 19.19 -10.83 6.46
N ASN A 54 18.64 -10.90 5.24
CA ASN A 54 19.40 -11.00 3.99
C ASN A 54 18.65 -10.35 2.84
N GLY A 55 19.36 -10.07 1.75
CA GLY A 55 18.81 -9.46 0.54
C GLY A 55 18.90 -7.93 0.54
N SER A 56 18.31 -7.31 -0.46
CA SER A 56 18.34 -5.85 -0.65
C SER A 56 17.08 -5.32 -1.29
N VAL A 57 16.77 -4.06 -1.01
CA VAL A 57 15.74 -3.27 -1.69
C VAL A 57 16.41 -2.05 -2.30
N VAL A 58 16.23 -1.85 -3.61
CA VAL A 58 16.85 -0.78 -4.38
C VAL A 58 15.78 0.17 -4.94
N ILE A 59 15.91 1.46 -4.63
CA ILE A 59 15.11 2.55 -5.17
C ILE A 59 16.06 3.51 -5.88
N GLU A 60 15.75 3.92 -7.11
CA GLU A 60 16.58 4.86 -7.89
C GLU A 60 18.07 4.43 -7.92
N ASN A 61 18.33 3.15 -8.20
CA ASN A 61 19.67 2.54 -8.24
C ASN A 61 20.46 2.62 -6.92
N LYS A 62 19.81 2.90 -5.80
CA LYS A 62 20.44 3.00 -4.49
C LYS A 62 19.73 2.12 -3.48
N ASP A 63 20.48 1.31 -2.73
CA ASP A 63 19.96 0.49 -1.63
C ASP A 63 19.26 1.36 -0.59
N ILE A 64 18.07 0.95 -0.11
CA ILE A 64 17.30 1.72 0.86
C ILE A 64 18.04 1.97 2.17
N ASN A 65 18.95 1.07 2.57
CA ASN A 65 19.74 1.20 3.78
C ASN A 65 20.82 2.29 3.66
N LYS A 66 21.19 2.69 2.44
CA LYS A 66 22.14 3.76 2.16
C LYS A 66 21.49 5.14 2.08
N TRP A 67 20.17 5.22 2.09
CA TRP A 67 19.45 6.49 2.08
C TRP A 67 19.44 7.13 3.47
N ASN A 68 19.63 8.44 3.53
CA ASN A 68 19.24 9.21 4.71
C ASN A 68 17.70 9.09 4.89
N SER A 69 17.21 8.98 6.14
CA SER A 69 15.78 8.76 6.41
C SER A 69 14.90 9.89 5.87
N LYS A 70 15.35 11.14 6.01
CA LYS A 70 14.63 12.30 5.48
C LYS A 70 14.55 12.29 3.96
N GLU A 71 15.61 11.87 3.28
CA GLU A 71 15.59 11.78 1.81
C GLU A 71 14.75 10.59 1.34
N LEU A 72 14.85 9.42 1.97
CA LEU A 72 14.02 8.26 1.63
C LEU A 72 12.53 8.60 1.75
N SER A 73 12.12 9.33 2.80
CA SER A 73 10.72 9.72 2.99
C SER A 73 10.21 10.76 1.99
N LYS A 74 11.04 11.30 1.12
CA LYS A 74 10.59 12.07 -0.07
C LYS A 74 10.33 11.20 -1.30
N HIS A 75 10.80 9.95 -1.29
CA HIS A 75 10.60 8.99 -2.38
C HIS A 75 9.51 7.96 -2.07
N LEU A 76 9.30 7.64 -0.79
CA LEU A 76 8.42 6.56 -0.36
C LEU A 76 7.58 6.99 0.83
N ALA A 77 6.26 6.82 0.71
CA ALA A 77 5.30 6.98 1.78
C ALA A 77 4.65 5.63 2.11
N ILE A 78 4.35 5.40 3.38
CA ILE A 78 3.66 4.20 3.84
C ILE A 78 2.51 4.55 4.76
N LEU A 79 1.38 3.85 4.57
CA LEU A 79 0.29 3.73 5.52
C LEU A 79 0.27 2.30 6.05
N THR A 80 0.56 2.13 7.34
CA THR A 80 0.53 0.83 8.01
C THR A 80 -0.90 0.44 8.42
N GLN A 81 -1.12 -0.85 8.69
CA GLN A 81 -2.42 -1.39 9.09
C GLN A 81 -2.97 -0.73 10.37
N THR A 82 -2.11 -0.43 11.34
CA THR A 82 -2.51 0.21 12.60
C THR A 82 -1.97 1.64 12.67
N ASN A 83 -2.87 2.60 12.67
CA ASN A 83 -2.55 4.03 12.80
C ASN A 83 -3.24 4.59 14.05
N ASN A 84 -2.68 4.28 15.24
CA ASN A 84 -3.18 4.79 16.50
C ASN A 84 -2.46 6.08 16.87
N ILE A 85 -2.93 7.20 16.35
CA ILE A 85 -2.48 8.52 16.80
C ILE A 85 -3.31 8.89 18.06
N GLN A 86 -2.64 8.94 19.21
CA GLN A 86 -3.28 9.31 20.49
C GLN A 86 -3.42 10.82 20.65
N MET A 87 -2.92 11.61 19.71
CA MET A 87 -3.02 13.06 19.72
C MET A 87 -4.37 13.50 19.15
N LYS A 88 -4.98 14.51 19.78
CA LYS A 88 -6.17 15.15 19.25
C LYS A 88 -5.79 16.11 18.12
N LEU A 89 -5.97 15.65 16.89
CA LEU A 89 -5.59 16.37 15.66
C LEU A 89 -6.82 16.60 14.79
N THR A 90 -6.87 17.74 14.14
CA THR A 90 -7.81 17.98 13.03
C THR A 90 -7.36 17.24 11.76
N VAL A 91 -8.25 17.13 10.77
CA VAL A 91 -7.90 16.55 9.45
C VAL A 91 -6.73 17.32 8.82
N GLU A 92 -6.77 18.65 8.83
CA GLU A 92 -5.70 19.48 8.25
C GLU A 92 -4.37 19.25 8.97
N GLU A 93 -4.37 19.21 10.29
CA GLU A 93 -3.17 18.94 11.08
C GLU A 93 -2.59 17.56 10.79
N LEU A 94 -3.44 16.50 10.69
CA LEU A 94 -2.99 15.18 10.29
C LEU A 94 -2.36 15.19 8.91
N VAL A 95 -3.02 15.79 7.92
CA VAL A 95 -2.52 15.84 6.53
C VAL A 95 -1.21 16.62 6.45
N ALA A 96 -1.07 17.68 7.28
CA ALA A 96 0.17 18.45 7.36
C ALA A 96 1.39 17.63 7.83
N PHE A 97 1.20 16.56 8.62
CA PHE A 97 2.31 15.65 8.96
C PHE A 97 2.94 15.00 7.73
N GLY A 98 2.18 14.78 6.65
CA GLY A 98 2.72 14.30 5.37
C GLY A 98 3.80 15.22 4.80
N ARG A 99 3.77 16.52 5.12
CA ARG A 99 4.77 17.49 4.67
C ARG A 99 6.05 17.52 5.51
N PHE A 100 6.10 16.81 6.64
CA PHE A 100 7.24 16.84 7.55
C PHE A 100 8.61 16.55 6.88
N PRO A 101 8.74 15.58 5.95
CA PRO A 101 9.99 15.33 5.26
C PRO A 101 10.52 16.53 4.45
N HIS A 102 9.62 17.39 3.99
CA HIS A 102 9.93 18.59 3.20
C HIS A 102 10.11 19.82 4.07
N SER A 103 9.18 20.08 4.98
CA SER A 103 9.11 21.30 5.78
C SER A 103 9.96 21.27 7.05
N GLY A 104 10.24 20.06 7.59
CA GLY A 104 10.87 19.93 8.91
C GLY A 104 10.02 20.54 10.04
N GLY A 105 8.68 20.61 9.83
CA GLY A 105 7.72 21.19 10.78
C GLY A 105 7.43 22.67 10.58
N ARG A 106 8.07 23.36 9.62
CA ARG A 106 7.78 24.75 9.26
C ARG A 106 7.18 24.80 7.86
N LEU A 107 5.86 24.81 7.79
CA LEU A 107 5.12 24.82 6.53
C LEU A 107 5.33 26.12 5.77
N ASN A 108 5.67 26.02 4.50
CA ASN A 108 5.72 27.12 3.55
C ASN A 108 4.46 27.13 2.65
N SER A 109 4.37 28.07 1.71
CA SER A 109 3.23 28.18 0.79
C SER A 109 3.02 26.94 -0.08
N LYS A 110 4.11 26.32 -0.55
CA LYS A 110 4.03 25.06 -1.33
C LYS A 110 3.52 23.90 -0.49
N ASP A 111 3.92 23.82 0.78
CA ASP A 111 3.43 22.77 1.69
C ASP A 111 1.92 22.90 1.92
N LYS A 112 1.42 24.16 2.09
CA LYS A 112 -0.01 24.42 2.24
C LYS A 112 -0.78 24.02 0.97
N GLU A 113 -0.29 24.38 -0.21
CA GLU A 113 -0.87 23.97 -1.49
C GLU A 113 -0.98 22.45 -1.61
N MET A 114 0.04 21.70 -1.17
CA MET A 114 0.02 20.24 -1.21
C MET A 114 -0.96 19.63 -0.21
N ILE A 115 -1.12 20.26 0.96
CA ILE A 115 -2.14 19.88 1.96
C ILE A 115 -3.54 20.09 1.37
N ASP A 116 -3.80 21.26 0.79
CA ASP A 116 -5.09 21.60 0.19
C ASP A 116 -5.44 20.62 -0.94
N LYS A 117 -4.51 20.36 -1.84
CA LYS A 117 -4.68 19.36 -2.91
C LYS A 117 -5.00 17.96 -2.38
N ALA A 118 -4.32 17.53 -1.32
CA ALA A 118 -4.55 16.21 -0.76
C ALA A 118 -5.92 16.10 -0.08
N ILE A 119 -6.35 17.14 0.62
CA ILE A 119 -7.67 17.22 1.27
C ILE A 119 -8.78 17.21 0.21
N ASP A 120 -8.65 18.02 -0.84
CA ASP A 120 -9.59 18.07 -1.96
C ASP A 120 -9.66 16.72 -2.70
N TYR A 121 -8.50 16.14 -3.04
CA TYR A 121 -8.41 14.86 -3.74
C TYR A 121 -9.12 13.72 -2.98
N MET A 122 -9.10 13.77 -1.65
CA MET A 122 -9.76 12.80 -0.77
C MET A 122 -11.18 13.21 -0.38
N GLU A 123 -11.71 14.31 -0.94
CA GLU A 123 -13.06 14.81 -0.66
C GLU A 123 -13.30 15.06 0.84
N LEU A 124 -12.33 15.71 1.51
CA LEU A 124 -12.34 15.94 2.96
C LEU A 124 -12.53 17.41 3.33
N GLU A 125 -12.79 18.32 2.38
CA GLU A 125 -12.87 19.76 2.63
C GLU A 125 -13.88 20.12 3.74
N THR A 126 -15.06 19.48 3.74
CA THR A 126 -16.10 19.72 4.76
C THR A 126 -15.73 19.18 6.16
N PHE A 127 -14.65 18.42 6.26
CA PHE A 127 -14.15 17.83 7.51
C PHE A 127 -12.82 18.42 7.94
N ARG A 128 -12.27 19.41 7.23
CA ARG A 128 -10.92 19.95 7.41
C ARG A 128 -10.60 20.29 8.86
N GLU A 129 -11.52 20.95 9.56
CA GLU A 129 -11.36 21.40 10.96
C GLU A 129 -11.87 20.38 11.99
N ARG A 130 -12.46 19.26 11.56
CA ARG A 130 -12.93 18.24 12.50
C ARG A 130 -11.77 17.42 13.04
N PHE A 131 -11.90 16.99 14.28
CA PHE A 131 -10.94 16.09 14.90
C PHE A 131 -11.06 14.68 14.32
N ILE A 132 -9.93 13.97 14.23
CA ILE A 132 -9.83 12.62 13.63
C ILE A 132 -10.69 11.60 14.39
N ASP A 133 -10.84 11.75 15.70
CA ASP A 133 -11.67 10.91 16.55
C ASP A 133 -13.19 11.10 16.35
N GLU A 134 -13.60 12.23 15.75
CA GLU A 134 -14.99 12.54 15.41
C GLU A 134 -15.41 11.98 14.05
N LEU A 135 -14.47 11.44 13.27
CA LEU A 135 -14.72 10.93 11.92
C LEU A 135 -15.24 9.50 11.95
N SER A 136 -16.09 9.15 10.97
CA SER A 136 -16.39 7.74 10.68
C SER A 136 -15.12 6.98 10.26
N GLY A 137 -15.14 5.66 10.37
CA GLY A 137 -13.99 4.82 9.95
C GLY A 137 -13.51 5.12 8.53
N GLY A 138 -14.44 5.26 7.57
CA GLY A 138 -14.11 5.57 6.18
C GLY A 138 -13.56 7.00 5.98
N GLN A 139 -14.10 8.00 6.70
CA GLN A 139 -13.58 9.36 6.66
C GLN A 139 -12.17 9.42 7.26
N ARG A 140 -11.97 8.76 8.41
CA ARG A 140 -10.66 8.67 9.07
C ARG A 140 -9.62 7.99 8.17
N GLN A 141 -9.98 6.88 7.51
CA GLN A 141 -9.09 6.21 6.58
C GLN A 141 -8.69 7.12 5.40
N ARG A 142 -9.65 7.87 4.84
CA ARG A 142 -9.37 8.88 3.81
C ARG A 142 -8.42 9.97 4.30
N ALA A 143 -8.55 10.42 5.54
CA ALA A 143 -7.65 11.42 6.13
C ALA A 143 -6.20 10.90 6.26
N TYR A 144 -6.00 9.65 6.66
CA TYR A 144 -4.67 9.02 6.66
C TYR A 144 -4.08 8.90 5.25
N ILE A 145 -4.90 8.58 4.25
CA ILE A 145 -4.42 8.52 2.86
C ILE A 145 -4.13 9.92 2.33
N ALA A 146 -4.91 10.95 2.69
CA ALA A 146 -4.60 12.35 2.37
C ALA A 146 -3.23 12.75 2.91
N MET A 147 -2.86 12.35 4.14
CA MET A 147 -1.53 12.56 4.70
C MET A 147 -0.44 11.92 3.83
N VAL A 148 -0.65 10.69 3.37
CA VAL A 148 0.29 9.99 2.46
C VAL A 148 0.39 10.70 1.11
N ILE A 149 -0.73 11.18 0.55
CA ILE A 149 -0.74 11.93 -0.72
C ILE A 149 0.00 13.26 -0.56
N ALA A 150 -0.23 13.98 0.55
CA ALA A 150 0.43 15.25 0.84
C ALA A 150 1.96 15.11 0.92
N GLN A 151 2.48 13.94 1.26
CA GLN A 151 3.92 13.66 1.27
C GLN A 151 4.54 13.74 -0.15
N ASP A 152 3.75 13.58 -1.21
CA ASP A 152 4.12 13.73 -2.62
C ASP A 152 5.31 12.86 -3.05
N THR A 153 5.25 11.59 -2.70
CA THR A 153 6.28 10.59 -3.05
C THR A 153 5.99 9.89 -4.38
N GLU A 154 7.01 9.29 -4.99
CA GLU A 154 6.86 8.43 -6.18
C GLU A 154 6.22 7.07 -5.81
N TYR A 155 6.62 6.51 -4.67
CA TYR A 155 6.13 5.21 -4.17
C TYR A 155 5.16 5.40 -3.02
N VAL A 156 3.99 4.80 -3.13
CA VAL A 156 2.92 4.81 -2.11
C VAL A 156 2.63 3.38 -1.69
N LEU A 157 2.87 3.07 -0.43
CA LEU A 157 2.67 1.77 0.17
C LEU A 157 1.45 1.81 1.10
N LEU A 158 0.46 0.94 0.87
CA LEU A 158 -0.76 0.89 1.68
C LEU A 158 -0.96 -0.55 2.18
N ASP A 159 -0.82 -0.75 3.50
CA ASP A 159 -1.00 -2.05 4.13
C ASP A 159 -2.45 -2.20 4.61
N GLU A 160 -3.21 -3.05 3.92
CA GLU A 160 -4.64 -3.34 4.17
C GLU A 160 -5.52 -2.08 4.27
N PRO A 161 -5.50 -1.18 3.27
CA PRO A 161 -6.17 0.12 3.37
C PRO A 161 -7.70 0.01 3.41
N THR A 162 -8.27 -1.11 3.00
CA THR A 162 -9.72 -1.38 2.99
C THR A 162 -10.21 -2.08 4.26
N ASN A 163 -9.32 -2.40 5.19
CA ASN A 163 -9.69 -3.14 6.40
C ASN A 163 -10.67 -2.35 7.27
N ASN A 164 -11.67 -3.01 7.83
CA ASN A 164 -12.74 -2.41 8.63
C ASN A 164 -13.61 -1.35 7.91
N LEU A 165 -13.58 -1.31 6.58
CA LEU A 165 -14.48 -0.48 5.78
C LEU A 165 -15.65 -1.33 5.26
N ASP A 166 -16.82 -0.72 5.16
CA ASP A 166 -17.93 -1.32 4.42
C ASP A 166 -17.65 -1.34 2.91
N ILE A 167 -18.47 -2.05 2.16
CA ILE A 167 -18.31 -2.24 0.71
C ILE A 167 -18.28 -0.90 -0.04
N TYR A 168 -19.12 0.07 0.36
CA TYR A 168 -19.18 1.38 -0.29
C TYR A 168 -17.88 2.16 -0.11
N HIS A 169 -17.41 2.29 1.13
CA HIS A 169 -16.18 3.01 1.46
C HIS A 169 -14.94 2.31 0.90
N ALA A 170 -14.87 0.97 0.97
CA ALA A 170 -13.77 0.20 0.40
C ALA A 170 -13.69 0.35 -1.13
N SER A 171 -14.83 0.25 -1.83
CA SER A 171 -14.88 0.43 -3.29
C SER A 171 -14.46 1.83 -3.72
N ASN A 172 -14.94 2.88 -3.03
CA ASN A 172 -14.54 4.25 -3.33
C ASN A 172 -13.05 4.49 -3.07
N LEU A 173 -12.52 3.94 -1.98
CA LEU A 173 -11.10 4.00 -1.68
C LEU A 173 -10.26 3.36 -2.77
N MET A 174 -10.63 2.18 -3.25
CA MET A 174 -9.90 1.49 -4.32
C MET A 174 -9.93 2.27 -5.64
N LYS A 175 -11.02 2.99 -5.95
CA LYS A 175 -11.07 3.91 -7.09
C LYS A 175 -10.07 5.06 -6.92
N ILE A 176 -9.99 5.65 -5.73
CA ILE A 176 -9.03 6.72 -5.43
C ILE A 176 -7.59 6.19 -5.57
N VAL A 177 -7.31 5.01 -5.02
CA VAL A 177 -5.99 4.36 -5.16
C VAL A 177 -5.62 4.16 -6.64
N ARG A 178 -6.57 3.74 -7.49
CA ARG A 178 -6.32 3.60 -8.93
C ARG A 178 -5.99 4.96 -9.57
N ARG A 179 -6.74 6.00 -9.21
CA ARG A 179 -6.51 7.37 -9.70
C ARG A 179 -5.13 7.92 -9.30
N LEU A 180 -4.57 7.56 -8.13
CA LEU A 180 -3.19 7.92 -7.75
C LEU A 180 -2.17 7.47 -8.80
N CYS A 181 -2.38 6.30 -9.37
CA CYS A 181 -1.54 5.79 -10.44
C CYS A 181 -1.86 6.49 -11.79
N ASP A 182 -3.14 6.50 -12.19
CA ASP A 182 -3.56 6.93 -13.52
C ASP A 182 -3.41 8.45 -13.74
N GLU A 183 -3.72 9.27 -12.71
CA GLU A 183 -3.73 10.73 -12.80
C GLU A 183 -2.42 11.36 -12.29
N LEU A 184 -1.82 10.78 -11.23
CA LEU A 184 -0.63 11.35 -10.58
C LEU A 184 0.65 10.57 -10.89
N GLY A 185 0.59 9.49 -11.68
CA GLY A 185 1.74 8.67 -12.07
C GLY A 185 2.45 7.96 -10.91
N LYS A 186 1.78 7.81 -9.76
CA LYS A 186 2.37 7.17 -8.58
C LYS A 186 2.53 5.66 -8.80
N THR A 187 3.56 5.08 -8.22
CA THR A 187 3.74 3.63 -8.12
C THR A 187 3.13 3.18 -6.80
N VAL A 188 2.07 2.38 -6.86
CA VAL A 188 1.31 1.99 -5.67
C VAL A 188 1.51 0.51 -5.36
N ILE A 189 1.81 0.21 -4.10
CA ILE A 189 1.90 -1.16 -3.58
C ILE A 189 0.83 -1.32 -2.50
N LEU A 190 0.02 -2.37 -2.64
CA LEU A 190 -1.10 -2.68 -1.76
C LEU A 190 -0.90 -4.05 -1.11
N VAL A 191 -1.19 -4.19 0.18
CA VAL A 191 -1.53 -5.49 0.74
C VAL A 191 -3.05 -5.59 0.77
N LEU A 192 -3.61 -6.63 0.16
CA LEU A 192 -5.06 -6.84 0.09
C LEU A 192 -5.42 -8.27 0.51
N HIS A 193 -6.53 -8.39 1.26
CA HIS A 193 -7.17 -9.68 1.54
C HIS A 193 -8.20 -10.05 0.48
N GLU A 194 -8.91 -9.05 -0.08
CA GLU A 194 -9.94 -9.23 -1.08
C GLU A 194 -9.34 -9.42 -2.47
N ILE A 195 -9.34 -10.67 -2.95
CA ILE A 195 -8.76 -11.06 -4.24
C ILE A 195 -9.41 -10.28 -5.38
N ASN A 196 -10.72 -10.05 -5.30
CA ASN A 196 -11.44 -9.33 -6.35
C ASN A 196 -11.07 -7.85 -6.40
N TYR A 197 -10.77 -7.19 -5.29
CA TYR A 197 -10.18 -5.85 -5.33
C TYR A 197 -8.80 -5.86 -5.99
N ALA A 198 -7.95 -6.83 -5.68
CA ALA A 198 -6.66 -6.97 -6.36
C ALA A 198 -6.85 -7.16 -7.87
N ALA A 199 -7.76 -8.02 -8.30
CA ALA A 199 -8.05 -8.29 -9.70
C ALA A 199 -8.57 -7.07 -10.47
N PHE A 200 -9.45 -6.26 -9.85
CA PHE A 200 -10.08 -5.14 -10.53
C PHE A 200 -9.25 -3.86 -10.56
N TYR A 201 -8.42 -3.62 -9.54
CA TYR A 201 -7.73 -2.34 -9.36
C TYR A 201 -6.22 -2.39 -9.55
N SER A 202 -5.61 -3.59 -9.69
CA SER A 202 -4.17 -3.72 -9.92
C SER A 202 -3.82 -3.91 -11.40
N ASP A 203 -2.55 -3.63 -11.71
CA ASP A 203 -1.91 -4.00 -12.96
C ASP A 203 -1.11 -5.31 -12.78
N TYR A 204 -0.49 -5.47 -11.59
CA TYR A 204 0.33 -6.63 -11.23
C TYR A 204 -0.09 -7.20 -9.88
N ILE A 205 0.11 -8.49 -9.73
CA ILE A 205 -0.13 -9.20 -8.46
C ILE A 205 1.12 -9.99 -8.09
N CYS A 206 1.49 -9.89 -6.81
CA CYS A 206 2.49 -10.73 -6.17
C CYS A 206 1.78 -11.62 -5.14
N ALA A 207 1.62 -12.88 -5.45
CA ALA A 207 0.91 -13.84 -4.62
C ALA A 207 1.89 -14.59 -3.72
N PHE A 208 1.65 -14.57 -2.41
CA PHE A 208 2.48 -15.15 -1.38
C PHE A 208 1.88 -16.44 -0.83
N LYS A 209 2.74 -17.43 -0.54
CA LYS A 209 2.44 -18.63 0.22
C LYS A 209 3.65 -19.03 1.04
N ASP A 210 3.47 -19.32 2.32
CA ASP A 210 4.51 -19.84 3.23
C ASP A 210 5.84 -19.06 3.20
N GLY A 211 5.74 -17.74 3.20
CA GLY A 211 6.89 -16.83 3.17
C GLY A 211 7.60 -16.70 1.83
N LYS A 212 7.06 -17.25 0.75
CA LYS A 212 7.63 -17.22 -0.60
C LYS A 212 6.65 -16.59 -1.59
N ILE A 213 7.18 -16.15 -2.74
CA ILE A 213 6.35 -15.81 -3.90
C ILE A 213 5.92 -17.11 -4.56
N ALA A 214 4.60 -17.35 -4.56
CA ALA A 214 3.99 -18.45 -5.29
C ALA A 214 3.77 -18.11 -6.78
N SER A 215 3.40 -16.84 -7.07
CA SER A 215 3.23 -16.34 -8.44
C SER A 215 3.41 -14.82 -8.46
N PHE A 216 3.98 -14.28 -9.54
CA PHE A 216 4.12 -12.85 -9.79
C PHE A 216 3.93 -12.56 -11.29
N GLY A 217 3.05 -11.64 -11.62
CA GLY A 217 2.77 -11.27 -13.01
C GLY A 217 1.62 -10.29 -13.13
N THR A 218 1.08 -10.15 -14.32
CA THR A 218 -0.15 -9.41 -14.57
C THR A 218 -1.34 -10.06 -13.85
N VAL A 219 -2.43 -9.32 -13.72
CA VAL A 219 -3.66 -9.84 -13.10
C VAL A 219 -4.11 -11.13 -13.77
N GLU A 220 -4.08 -11.18 -15.10
CA GLU A 220 -4.52 -12.31 -15.89
C GLU A 220 -3.62 -13.55 -15.71
N GLU A 221 -2.32 -13.35 -15.52
CA GLU A 221 -1.35 -14.43 -15.28
C GLU A 221 -1.47 -15.03 -13.88
N VAL A 222 -1.81 -14.23 -12.87
CA VAL A 222 -1.84 -14.67 -11.48
C VAL A 222 -3.22 -15.14 -11.02
N ILE A 223 -4.30 -14.44 -11.43
CA ILE A 223 -5.67 -14.78 -11.06
C ILE A 223 -6.20 -15.90 -11.95
N THR A 224 -5.71 -17.10 -11.71
CA THR A 224 -6.16 -18.34 -12.36
C THR A 224 -6.68 -19.32 -11.31
N LYS A 225 -7.52 -20.29 -11.75
CA LYS A 225 -8.06 -21.33 -10.86
C LYS A 225 -6.92 -22.10 -10.18
N GLU A 226 -5.93 -22.52 -10.96
CA GLU A 226 -4.80 -23.33 -10.49
C GLU A 226 -3.97 -22.59 -9.45
N ASN A 227 -3.58 -21.34 -9.73
CA ASN A 227 -2.78 -20.53 -8.82
C ASN A 227 -3.52 -20.27 -7.51
N LEU A 228 -4.76 -19.75 -7.60
CA LEU A 228 -5.51 -19.39 -6.39
C LEU A 228 -5.84 -20.61 -5.54
N SER A 229 -6.26 -21.73 -6.16
CA SER A 229 -6.54 -22.96 -5.40
C SER A 229 -5.29 -23.50 -4.73
N SER A 230 -4.12 -23.43 -5.38
CA SER A 230 -2.85 -23.81 -4.78
C SER A 230 -2.44 -22.89 -3.62
N ILE A 231 -2.65 -21.57 -3.74
CA ILE A 231 -2.24 -20.59 -2.73
C ILE A 231 -3.12 -20.68 -1.49
N TYR A 232 -4.43 -20.72 -1.67
CA TYR A 232 -5.40 -20.62 -0.56
C TYR A 232 -5.90 -21.97 -0.04
N ASN A 233 -5.58 -23.09 -0.73
CA ASN A 233 -6.08 -24.44 -0.44
C ASN A 233 -7.63 -24.53 -0.45
N VAL A 234 -8.26 -23.78 -1.35
CA VAL A 234 -9.73 -23.73 -1.57
C VAL A 234 -9.97 -23.86 -3.08
N GLU A 235 -11.07 -24.45 -3.47
CA GLU A 235 -11.44 -24.52 -4.88
C GLU A 235 -11.94 -23.15 -5.36
N PHE A 236 -11.42 -22.68 -6.50
CA PHE A 236 -11.79 -21.43 -7.14
C PHE A 236 -12.40 -21.67 -8.51
N GLU A 237 -13.35 -20.83 -8.84
CA GLU A 237 -13.81 -20.64 -10.23
C GLU A 237 -13.49 -19.21 -10.65
N ILE A 238 -13.08 -19.03 -11.91
CA ILE A 238 -12.74 -17.71 -12.46
C ILE A 238 -13.72 -17.38 -13.57
N MET A 239 -14.44 -16.28 -13.40
CA MET A 239 -15.33 -15.71 -14.41
C MET A 239 -14.73 -14.42 -14.97
N GLN A 240 -15.02 -14.11 -16.24
CA GLN A 240 -14.64 -12.83 -16.83
C GLN A 240 -15.80 -11.83 -16.76
N ILE A 241 -15.58 -10.70 -16.07
CA ILE A 241 -16.57 -9.61 -15.97
C ILE A 241 -15.91 -8.31 -16.41
N LYS A 242 -16.45 -7.69 -17.47
CA LYS A 242 -15.90 -6.43 -18.05
C LYS A 242 -14.40 -6.53 -18.37
N GLY A 243 -13.95 -7.69 -18.87
CA GLY A 243 -12.54 -7.92 -19.20
C GLY A 243 -11.61 -8.11 -18.01
N LYS A 244 -12.14 -8.29 -16.81
CA LYS A 244 -11.38 -8.56 -15.58
C LYS A 244 -11.78 -9.91 -14.98
N PRO A 245 -10.82 -10.69 -14.43
CA PRO A 245 -11.14 -11.94 -13.76
C PRO A 245 -11.84 -11.67 -12.41
N LEU A 246 -12.95 -12.34 -12.19
CA LEU A 246 -13.67 -12.41 -10.91
C LEU A 246 -13.47 -13.78 -10.30
N SER A 247 -12.95 -13.83 -9.10
CA SER A 247 -12.73 -15.06 -8.34
C SER A 247 -13.96 -15.41 -7.52
N ILE A 248 -14.46 -16.63 -7.68
CA ILE A 248 -15.56 -17.20 -6.92
C ILE A 248 -14.98 -18.38 -6.12
N TYR A 249 -15.31 -18.45 -4.83
CA TYR A 249 -14.88 -19.52 -3.91
C TYR A 249 -15.96 -19.75 -2.87
N TYR A 250 -16.12 -21.01 -2.41
CA TYR A 250 -17.11 -21.43 -1.43
C TYR A 250 -16.62 -22.65 -0.63
#